data_648b9422d3fcc557b7b642c07d3f13eb
#
_entry.id   648b9422d3fcc557b7b642c07d3f13eb
#
_cell.length_a   1.000
_cell.length_b   1.000
_cell.length_c   1.000
_cell.angle_alpha   90.00
_cell.angle_beta   90.00
_cell.angle_gamma   90.00
#
_symmetry.space_group_name_H-M   'P 1'
#
loop_
_entity.id
_entity.type
_entity.pdbx_description
1 polymer ?
#
loop_
_entity_poly.entity_id
_entity_poly.type
_entity_poly.pdbx_seq_one_letter_code
_entity_poly.pdbx_strand_id
1 'polypeptide(L)'
;METLAILVMLEARPGKTDDLEALLRSALPIAEAEPGTVSWYALKLGPRSFGIFDTFADQAGRDAHLAGDLAKALFARADELLAEPPAVVKPEIIAGIRHHL
;
A
#
# COMPACT_ATOMS: atom_id res chain seq x y z
N MET A 1 7.48 18.09 6.79
CA MET A 1 6.91 17.32 5.68
C MET A 1 7.47 15.90 5.71
N GLU A 2 6.63 14.92 5.50
CA GLU A 2 7.07 13.53 5.41
C GLU A 2 7.93 13.35 4.15
N THR A 3 9.02 12.57 4.28
CA THR A 3 9.93 12.30 3.16
C THR A 3 10.08 10.81 2.86
N LEU A 4 9.56 9.95 3.75
CA LEU A 4 9.66 8.52 3.59
C LEU A 4 8.35 7.94 3.08
N ALA A 5 8.45 7.05 2.10
CA ALA A 5 7.29 6.45 1.47
C ALA A 5 7.50 4.95 1.23
N ILE A 6 6.41 4.27 0.86
CA ILE A 6 6.44 2.94 0.28
C ILE A 6 5.59 2.97 -0.98
N LEU A 7 6.06 2.32 -2.03
CA LEU A 7 5.29 2.08 -3.23
C LEU A 7 5.24 0.56 -3.45
N VAL A 8 4.03 0.01 -3.49
CA VAL A 8 3.81 -1.41 -3.76
C VAL A 8 3.11 -1.55 -5.10
N MET A 9 3.63 -2.42 -5.96
CA MET A 9 3.00 -2.75 -7.24
C MET A 9 2.45 -4.16 -7.16
N LEU A 10 1.19 -4.34 -7.57
CA LEU A 10 0.45 -5.59 -7.46
C LEU A 10 -0.18 -5.93 -8.81
N GLU A 11 -0.07 -7.19 -9.22
CA GLU A 11 -0.73 -7.69 -10.43
C GLU A 11 -1.67 -8.82 -10.04
N ALA A 12 -2.96 -8.66 -10.31
CA ALA A 12 -3.95 -9.69 -9.98
C ALA A 12 -3.84 -10.89 -10.91
N ARG A 13 -4.04 -12.09 -10.36
CA ARG A 13 -4.24 -13.27 -11.19
C ARG A 13 -5.49 -13.10 -12.07
N PRO A 14 -5.54 -13.70 -13.25
CA PRO A 14 -6.78 -13.74 -14.03
C PRO A 14 -7.95 -14.27 -13.16
N GLY A 15 -9.06 -13.55 -13.19
CA GLY A 15 -10.24 -13.90 -12.38
C GLY A 15 -10.19 -13.45 -10.93
N LYS A 16 -9.11 -12.80 -10.48
CA LYS A 16 -8.95 -12.36 -9.09
C LYS A 16 -8.91 -10.84 -8.93
N THR A 17 -9.17 -10.10 -9.99
CA THR A 17 -9.13 -8.64 -9.98
C THR A 17 -10.08 -8.05 -8.94
N ASP A 18 -11.33 -8.51 -8.92
CA ASP A 18 -12.32 -7.99 -7.97
C ASP A 18 -11.99 -8.35 -6.53
N ASP A 19 -11.45 -9.56 -6.31
CA ASP A 19 -11.05 -9.99 -4.98
C ASP A 19 -9.87 -9.15 -4.46
N LEU A 20 -8.90 -8.82 -5.33
CA LEU A 20 -7.78 -7.97 -4.95
C LEU A 20 -8.25 -6.55 -4.64
N GLU A 21 -9.13 -5.99 -5.47
CA GLU A 21 -9.69 -4.68 -5.21
C GLU A 21 -10.45 -4.65 -3.88
N ALA A 22 -11.25 -5.67 -3.60
CA ALA A 22 -11.99 -5.78 -2.34
C ALA A 22 -11.04 -5.85 -1.14
N LEU A 23 -9.95 -6.60 -1.25
CA LEU A 23 -8.93 -6.66 -0.20
C LEU A 23 -8.35 -5.28 0.07
N LEU A 24 -7.98 -4.55 -0.98
CA LEU A 24 -7.39 -3.21 -0.84
C LEU A 24 -8.38 -2.22 -0.21
N ARG A 25 -9.64 -2.26 -0.61
CA ARG A 25 -10.67 -1.41 0.01
C ARG A 25 -10.86 -1.75 1.49
N SER A 26 -10.83 -3.02 1.84
CA SER A 26 -10.99 -3.47 3.23
C SER A 26 -9.81 -3.11 4.12
N ALA A 27 -8.66 -2.78 3.52
CA ALA A 27 -7.45 -2.42 4.25
C ALA A 27 -7.48 -0.99 4.80
N LEU A 28 -8.37 -0.13 4.31
CA LEU A 28 -8.41 1.28 4.72
C LEU A 28 -8.53 1.48 6.24
N PRO A 29 -9.45 0.82 6.95
CA PRO A 29 -9.53 1.00 8.41
C PRO A 29 -8.25 0.58 9.14
N ILE A 30 -7.55 -0.42 8.63
CA ILE A 30 -6.28 -0.86 9.22
C ILE A 30 -5.22 0.23 9.05
N ALA A 31 -5.13 0.81 7.86
CA ALA A 31 -4.19 1.91 7.59
C ALA A 31 -4.51 3.14 8.45
N GLU A 32 -5.80 3.48 8.58
CA GLU A 32 -6.23 4.62 9.39
C GLU A 32 -5.85 4.46 10.86
N ALA A 33 -5.78 3.24 11.37
CA ALA A 33 -5.43 2.97 12.76
C ALA A 33 -3.92 3.03 13.03
N GLU A 34 -3.07 3.13 12.00
CA GLU A 34 -1.62 3.16 12.16
C GLU A 34 -1.14 4.58 12.48
N PRO A 35 -0.57 4.82 13.68
CA PRO A 35 -0.23 6.19 14.08
C PRO A 35 0.94 6.80 13.30
N GLY A 36 1.84 5.98 12.74
CA GLY A 36 2.98 6.46 11.97
C GLY A 36 2.73 6.64 10.48
N THR A 37 1.56 6.26 9.98
CA THR A 37 1.18 6.40 8.58
C THR A 37 0.50 7.75 8.39
N VAL A 38 1.10 8.61 7.57
CA VAL A 38 0.59 9.96 7.31
C VAL A 38 -0.46 9.94 6.22
N SER A 39 -0.19 9.22 5.13
CA SER A 39 -1.13 9.06 4.03
C SER A 39 -1.06 7.64 3.48
N TRP A 40 -2.16 7.18 2.89
CA TRP A 40 -2.25 5.84 2.32
C TRP A 40 -3.27 5.87 1.19
N TYR A 41 -2.85 5.41 0.01
CA TYR A 41 -3.71 5.36 -1.17
C TYR A 41 -3.62 3.99 -1.80
N ALA A 42 -4.78 3.38 -2.08
CA ALA A 42 -4.86 2.23 -2.96
C ALA A 42 -5.17 2.72 -4.37
N LEU A 43 -4.44 2.23 -5.35
CA LEU A 43 -4.47 2.72 -6.72
C LEU A 43 -4.87 1.61 -7.67
N LYS A 44 -5.65 1.95 -8.69
CA LYS A 44 -5.87 1.07 -9.83
C LYS A 44 -5.05 1.60 -11.00
N LEU A 45 -4.09 0.82 -11.47
CA LEU A 45 -3.13 1.23 -12.49
C LEU A 45 -3.47 0.71 -13.88
N GLY A 46 -4.29 -0.33 -13.96
CA GLY A 46 -4.70 -0.95 -15.22
C GLY A 46 -5.78 -1.99 -14.95
N PRO A 47 -6.18 -2.78 -15.95
CA PRO A 47 -7.28 -3.75 -15.80
C PRO A 47 -7.06 -4.76 -14.67
N ARG A 48 -5.80 -5.17 -14.44
CA ARG A 48 -5.43 -6.13 -13.38
C ARG A 48 -4.29 -5.62 -12.51
N SER A 49 -3.85 -4.37 -12.71
CA SER A 49 -2.71 -3.80 -12.01
C SER A 49 -3.18 -2.82 -10.95
N PHE A 50 -2.64 -2.95 -9.75
CA PHE A 50 -2.96 -2.12 -8.60
C PHE A 50 -1.67 -1.64 -7.95
N GLY A 51 -1.80 -0.65 -7.11
CA GLY A 51 -0.68 -0.15 -6.33
C GLY A 51 -1.14 0.37 -4.99
N ILE A 52 -0.17 0.52 -4.10
CA ILE A 52 -0.35 1.23 -2.83
C ILE A 52 0.77 2.25 -2.74
N PHE A 53 0.42 3.49 -2.47
CA PHE A 53 1.40 4.54 -2.17
C PHE A 53 1.06 5.12 -0.82
N ASP A 54 2.02 5.11 0.10
CA ASP A 54 1.83 5.64 1.43
C ASP A 54 3.08 6.38 1.92
N THR A 55 2.85 7.30 2.86
CA THR A 55 3.91 8.13 3.41
C THR A 55 3.91 8.03 4.93
N PHE A 56 5.06 8.28 5.54
CA PHE A 56 5.30 8.03 6.96
C PHE A 56 5.95 9.22 7.63
N ALA A 57 5.64 9.42 8.91
CA ALA A 57 6.20 10.51 9.70
C ALA A 57 7.72 10.35 9.88
N ASP A 58 8.20 9.11 10.01
CA ASP A 58 9.60 8.78 10.22
C ASP A 58 9.87 7.33 9.84
N GLN A 59 11.13 6.91 9.98
CA GLN A 59 11.52 5.54 9.64
C GLN A 59 10.83 4.51 10.54
N ALA A 60 10.64 4.83 11.82
CA ALA A 60 9.94 3.92 12.73
C ALA A 60 8.50 3.66 12.27
N GLY A 61 7.81 4.68 11.78
CA GLY A 61 6.46 4.54 11.24
C GLY A 61 6.44 3.66 9.98
N ARG A 62 7.40 3.86 9.09
CA ARG A 62 7.51 3.03 7.88
C ARG A 62 7.81 1.56 8.22
N ASP A 63 8.74 1.33 9.14
CA ASP A 63 9.09 -0.04 9.56
C ASP A 63 7.92 -0.71 10.26
N ALA A 64 7.19 0.01 11.10
CA ALA A 64 6.00 -0.51 11.79
C ALA A 64 4.91 -0.89 10.78
N HIS A 65 4.71 -0.10 9.73
CA HIS A 65 3.75 -0.42 8.68
C HIS A 65 4.10 -1.73 7.97
N LEU A 66 5.36 -1.92 7.60
CA LEU A 66 5.81 -3.14 6.92
C LEU A 66 5.69 -4.39 7.81
N ALA A 67 5.75 -4.23 9.12
CA ALA A 67 5.59 -5.33 10.08
C ALA A 67 4.15 -5.47 10.59
N GLY A 68 3.24 -4.61 10.16
CA GLY A 68 1.90 -4.52 10.71
C GLY A 68 0.86 -5.43 10.08
N ASP A 69 -0.37 -5.27 10.55
CA ASP A 69 -1.50 -6.14 10.16
C ASP A 69 -1.88 -6.03 8.69
N LEU A 70 -1.75 -4.82 8.10
CA LEU A 70 -2.09 -4.62 6.70
C LEU A 70 -1.15 -5.41 5.79
N ALA A 71 0.16 -5.30 6.04
CA ALA A 71 1.16 -6.07 5.28
C ALA A 71 0.95 -7.58 5.46
N LYS A 72 0.68 -8.02 6.69
CA LYS A 72 0.40 -9.44 6.97
C LYS A 72 -0.82 -9.93 6.20
N ALA A 73 -1.90 -9.15 6.18
CA ALA A 73 -3.12 -9.51 5.46
C ALA A 73 -2.87 -9.63 3.95
N LEU A 74 -2.11 -8.70 3.37
CA LEU A 74 -1.76 -8.74 1.95
C LEU A 74 -0.90 -9.96 1.62
N PHE A 75 0.17 -10.19 2.38
CA PHE A 75 1.08 -11.30 2.12
C PHE A 75 0.43 -12.66 2.38
N ALA A 76 -0.51 -12.75 3.31
CA ALA A 76 -1.26 -13.99 3.56
C ALA A 76 -2.09 -14.43 2.36
N ARG A 77 -2.51 -13.50 1.52
CA ARG A 77 -3.35 -13.78 0.34
C ARG A 77 -2.61 -13.60 -0.98
N ALA A 78 -1.30 -13.34 -0.95
CA ALA A 78 -0.53 -13.07 -2.15
C ALA A 78 -0.56 -14.25 -3.14
N ASP A 79 -0.38 -15.48 -2.66
CA ASP A 79 -0.38 -16.65 -3.54
C ASP A 79 -1.73 -16.86 -4.23
N GLU A 80 -2.81 -16.55 -3.55
CA GLU A 80 -4.17 -16.68 -4.07
C GLU A 80 -4.49 -15.60 -5.10
N LEU A 81 -4.13 -14.36 -4.82
CA LEU A 81 -4.61 -13.18 -5.54
C LEU A 81 -3.65 -12.65 -6.59
N LEU A 82 -2.34 -12.85 -6.42
CA LEU A 82 -1.33 -12.18 -7.23
C LEU A 82 -0.70 -13.13 -8.23
N ALA A 83 -0.53 -12.61 -9.46
CA ALA A 83 0.15 -13.33 -10.53
C ALA A 83 1.66 -13.46 -10.28
N GLU A 84 2.22 -12.53 -9.49
CA GLU A 84 3.63 -12.49 -9.13
C GLU A 84 3.78 -11.89 -7.73
N PRO A 85 4.93 -12.07 -7.06
CA PRO A 85 5.14 -11.46 -5.74
C PRO A 85 4.99 -9.94 -5.79
N PRO A 86 4.49 -9.30 -4.70
CA PRO A 86 4.42 -7.84 -4.65
C PRO A 86 5.80 -7.22 -4.85
N ALA A 87 5.86 -6.18 -5.70
CA ALA A 87 7.08 -5.39 -5.86
C ALA A 87 7.03 -4.24 -4.86
N VAL A 88 7.94 -4.22 -3.90
CA VAL A 88 7.97 -3.22 -2.83
C VAL A 88 9.18 -2.32 -3.02
N VAL A 89 8.92 -1.01 -3.13
CA VAL A 89 9.95 0.02 -3.24
C VAL A 89 9.81 0.96 -2.06
N LYS A 90 10.94 1.45 -1.54
CA LYS A 90 10.99 2.39 -0.42
C LYS A 90 11.53 3.73 -0.89
N PRO A 91 10.73 4.54 -1.61
CA PRO A 91 11.23 5.80 -2.13
C PRO A 91 11.38 6.86 -1.06
N GLU A 92 12.23 7.85 -1.33
CA GLU A 92 12.24 9.10 -0.61
C GLU A 92 11.50 10.14 -1.44
N ILE A 93 10.72 10.99 -0.77
CA ILE A 93 10.02 12.08 -1.44
C ILE A 93 10.98 13.26 -1.50
N ILE A 94 11.34 13.68 -2.71
CA ILE A 94 12.28 14.77 -2.91
C ILE A 94 11.58 16.12 -3.03
N ALA A 95 10.32 16.14 -3.39
CA ALA A 95 9.51 17.34 -3.49
C ALA A 95 8.03 16.94 -3.45
N GLY A 96 7.21 17.80 -2.89
CA GLY A 96 5.78 17.53 -2.83
C GLY A 96 5.02 18.79 -2.43
N ILE A 97 3.73 18.75 -2.65
CA ILE A 97 2.83 19.81 -2.26
C ILE A 97 1.58 19.20 -1.63
N ARG A 98 1.06 19.86 -0.62
CA ARG A 98 -0.23 19.51 -0.03
C ARG A 98 -1.04 20.80 0.14
N HIS A 99 -2.17 20.88 -0.58
CA HIS A 99 -3.11 21.98 -0.40
C HIS A 99 -4.22 21.54 0.55
N HIS A 100 -4.65 22.46 1.41
CA HIS A 100 -5.86 22.29 2.21
C HIS A 100 -7.04 22.80 1.41
N LEU A 101 -8.04 21.94 1.22
CA LEU A 101 -9.25 22.28 0.51
C LEU A 101 -10.37 22.59 1.47
#